data_d793b1f0d5e4e0631366647fba85fb29
#
_entry.id   d793b1f0d5e4e0631366647fba85fb29
#
_cell.length_a   1.000
_cell.length_b   1.000
_cell.length_c   1.000
_cell.angle_alpha   90.00
_cell.angle_beta   90.00
_cell.angle_gamma   90.00
#
_symmetry.space_group_name_H-M   'P 1'
#
loop_
_entity.id
_entity.type
_entity.pdbx_description
1 polymer ?
#
loop_
_entity_poly.entity_id
_entity_poly.type
_entity_poly.pdbx_seq_one_letter_code
_entity_poly.pdbx_strand_id
1 'polypeptide(L)'
;MKKYENFCASLKNMKEIYDYDEPYNTVVLTGLVGLYEICFEQSWKMMKEILEIHGYEEGATGSPKIILRTAYRAGMIKNEDAWLRALQER
;
A
#
# COMPACT_ATOMS: atom_id res chain seq x y z
N MET A 1 -16.13 3.18 -1.83
CA MET A 1 -15.45 2.43 -0.77
C MET A 1 -14.40 3.32 -0.13
N LYS A 2 -14.52 3.56 1.16
CA LYS A 2 -13.67 4.53 1.87
C LYS A 2 -12.19 4.17 1.83
N LYS A 3 -11.85 2.89 1.98
CA LYS A 3 -10.45 2.44 1.93
C LYS A 3 -9.82 2.69 0.56
N TYR A 4 -10.59 2.48 -0.50
CA TYR A 4 -10.13 2.78 -1.86
C TYR A 4 -9.90 4.29 -2.03
N GLU A 5 -10.81 5.11 -1.54
CA GLU A 5 -10.67 6.56 -1.60
C GLU A 5 -9.45 7.04 -0.84
N ASN A 6 -9.20 6.47 0.36
CA ASN A 6 -8.03 6.79 1.16
C ASN A 6 -6.73 6.41 0.44
N PHE A 7 -6.71 5.24 -0.21
CA PHE A 7 -5.56 4.82 -0.99
C PHE A 7 -5.30 5.77 -2.16
N CYS A 8 -6.33 6.14 -2.91
CA CYS A 8 -6.19 7.07 -4.03
C CYS A 8 -5.68 8.43 -3.56
N ALA A 9 -6.17 8.93 -2.43
CA ALA A 9 -5.69 10.20 -1.86
C ALA A 9 -4.22 10.12 -1.46
N SER A 10 -3.79 9.04 -0.83
CA SER A 10 -2.39 8.86 -0.43
C SER A 10 -1.47 8.74 -1.65
N LEU A 11 -1.92 8.06 -2.70
CA LEU A 11 -1.17 7.95 -3.95
C LEU A 11 -1.03 9.32 -4.62
N LYS A 12 -2.08 10.12 -4.63
CA LYS A 12 -2.03 11.48 -5.15
C LYS A 12 -1.03 12.34 -4.39
N ASN A 13 -1.02 12.26 -3.06
CA ASN A 13 -0.07 12.98 -2.22
C ASN A 13 1.38 12.56 -2.52
N MET A 14 1.61 11.26 -2.72
CA MET A 14 2.95 10.75 -3.05
C MET A 14 3.46 11.28 -4.38
N LYS A 15 2.56 11.52 -5.34
CA LYS A 15 2.93 12.07 -6.65
C LYS A 15 3.40 13.53 -6.59
N GLU A 16 3.18 14.23 -5.47
CA GLU A 16 3.66 15.60 -5.31
C GLU A 16 5.19 15.71 -5.39
N ILE A 17 5.92 14.59 -5.26
CA ILE A 17 7.37 14.59 -5.45
C ILE A 17 7.78 15.13 -6.82
N TYR A 18 6.92 14.99 -7.82
CA TYR A 18 7.20 15.50 -9.16
C TYR A 18 7.23 17.03 -9.26
N ASP A 19 6.73 17.72 -8.23
CA ASP A 19 6.78 19.18 -8.16
C ASP A 19 8.15 19.70 -7.69
N TYR A 20 9.07 18.80 -7.31
CA TYR A 20 10.39 19.14 -6.80
C TYR A 20 11.47 18.73 -7.78
N ASP A 21 12.53 19.54 -7.87
CA ASP A 21 13.68 19.26 -8.74
C ASP A 21 14.73 18.40 -8.03
N GLU A 22 15.38 17.54 -8.79
CA GLU A 22 16.54 16.79 -8.30
C GLU A 22 17.81 17.67 -8.30
N PRO A 23 18.75 17.46 -7.36
CA PRO A 23 18.70 16.47 -6.27
C PRO A 23 17.78 16.92 -5.14
N TYR A 24 17.07 15.96 -4.54
CA TYR A 24 16.15 16.25 -3.45
C TYR A 24 16.92 16.49 -2.16
N ASN A 25 16.49 17.47 -1.35
CA ASN A 25 17.07 17.69 -0.05
C ASN A 25 16.51 16.70 0.99
N THR A 26 17.10 16.71 2.20
CA THR A 26 16.72 15.78 3.27
C THR A 26 15.24 15.92 3.67
N VAL A 27 14.71 17.14 3.69
CA VAL A 27 13.31 17.39 4.05
C VAL A 27 12.37 16.75 3.02
N VAL A 28 12.66 16.92 1.73
CA VAL A 28 11.85 16.33 0.64
C VAL A 28 11.92 14.82 0.69
N LEU A 29 13.11 14.23 0.86
CA LEU A 29 13.27 12.78 0.92
C LEU A 29 12.57 12.17 2.14
N THR A 30 12.67 12.83 3.30
CA THR A 30 11.97 12.38 4.51
C THR A 30 10.46 12.42 4.32
N GLY A 31 9.95 13.49 3.71
CA GLY A 31 8.54 13.59 3.38
C GLY A 31 8.07 12.51 2.42
N LEU A 32 8.88 12.18 1.40
CA LEU A 32 8.57 11.11 0.45
C LEU A 32 8.49 9.74 1.13
N VAL A 33 9.42 9.44 2.03
CA VAL A 33 9.40 8.19 2.79
C VAL A 33 8.12 8.09 3.62
N GLY A 34 7.74 9.16 4.31
CA GLY A 34 6.50 9.19 5.09
C GLY A 34 5.26 8.98 4.24
N LEU A 35 5.19 9.63 3.08
CA LEU A 35 4.08 9.46 2.14
C LEU A 35 4.04 8.04 1.57
N TYR A 36 5.20 7.44 1.29
CA TYR A 36 5.28 6.05 0.83
C TYR A 36 4.73 5.09 1.88
N GLU A 37 5.10 5.27 3.15
CA GLU A 37 4.61 4.42 4.23
C GLU A 37 3.09 4.51 4.38
N ILE A 38 2.54 5.72 4.30
CA ILE A 38 1.08 5.93 4.35
C ILE A 38 0.42 5.24 3.17
N CYS A 39 0.95 5.40 1.97
CA CYS A 39 0.41 4.78 0.75
C CYS A 39 0.42 3.25 0.86
N PHE A 40 1.52 2.68 1.35
CA PHE A 40 1.64 1.23 1.54
C PHE A 40 0.60 0.73 2.56
N GLU A 41 0.45 1.41 3.70
CA GLU A 41 -0.56 1.05 4.70
C GLU A 41 -1.97 1.06 4.11
N GLN A 42 -2.31 2.11 3.37
CA GLN A 42 -3.63 2.21 2.77
C GLN A 42 -3.86 1.13 1.70
N SER A 43 -2.80 0.74 0.99
CA SER A 43 -2.93 -0.28 -0.07
C SER A 43 -3.32 -1.65 0.49
N TRP A 44 -2.63 -2.14 1.52
CA TRP A 44 -2.97 -3.46 2.05
C TRP A 44 -4.27 -3.45 2.85
N LYS A 45 -4.62 -2.33 3.49
CA LYS A 45 -5.92 -2.18 4.16
C LYS A 45 -7.07 -2.21 3.15
N MET A 46 -6.87 -1.59 1.99
CA MET A 46 -7.84 -1.66 0.90
C MET A 46 -8.01 -3.10 0.40
N MET A 47 -6.91 -3.81 0.20
CA MET A 47 -6.94 -5.22 -0.21
C MET A 47 -7.69 -6.07 0.81
N LYS A 48 -7.44 -5.85 2.10
CA LYS A 48 -8.14 -6.53 3.19
C LYS A 48 -9.64 -6.35 3.08
N GLU A 49 -10.10 -5.11 2.89
CA GLU A 49 -11.53 -4.82 2.76
C GLU A 49 -12.14 -5.48 1.53
N ILE A 50 -11.44 -5.45 0.40
CA ILE A 50 -11.92 -6.10 -0.84
C ILE A 50 -12.03 -7.61 -0.65
N LEU A 51 -11.03 -8.24 -0.05
CA LEU A 51 -11.04 -9.68 0.22
C LEU A 51 -12.19 -10.07 1.14
N GLU A 52 -12.43 -9.27 2.17
CA GLU A 52 -13.54 -9.49 3.10
C GLU A 52 -14.89 -9.41 2.37
N ILE A 53 -15.08 -8.40 1.51
CA ILE A 53 -16.30 -8.23 0.73
C ILE A 53 -16.54 -9.45 -0.17
N HIS A 54 -15.47 -10.02 -0.73
CA HIS A 54 -15.55 -11.19 -1.61
C HIS A 54 -15.56 -12.53 -0.88
N GLY A 55 -15.68 -12.53 0.45
CA GLY A 55 -15.88 -13.74 1.23
C GLY A 55 -14.62 -14.49 1.62
N TYR A 56 -13.44 -13.90 1.48
CA TYR A 56 -12.20 -14.52 1.96
C TYR A 56 -12.09 -14.35 3.48
N GLU A 57 -11.93 -15.45 4.19
CA GLU A 57 -11.78 -15.42 5.65
C GLU A 57 -10.58 -14.59 6.10
N GLU A 58 -9.48 -14.67 5.34
CA GLU A 58 -8.26 -13.92 5.60
C GLU A 58 -8.49 -12.42 5.60
N GLY A 59 -9.49 -11.94 4.83
CA GLY A 59 -9.86 -10.53 4.81
C GLY A 59 -10.35 -10.03 6.16
N ALA A 60 -10.99 -10.89 6.96
CA ALA A 60 -11.52 -10.52 8.26
C ALA A 60 -10.47 -10.57 9.36
N THR A 61 -9.54 -11.53 9.31
CA THR A 61 -8.65 -11.88 10.43
C THR A 61 -7.17 -11.82 10.09
N GLY A 62 -6.80 -11.67 8.82
CA GLY A 62 -5.42 -11.79 8.38
C GLY A 62 -4.51 -10.64 8.80
N SER A 63 -3.26 -10.97 9.11
CA SER A 63 -2.19 -9.99 9.26
C SER A 63 -1.81 -9.42 7.88
N PRO A 64 -1.05 -8.31 7.81
CA PRO A 64 -0.62 -7.76 6.52
C PRO A 64 0.03 -8.79 5.59
N LYS A 65 0.89 -9.67 6.14
CA LYS A 65 1.55 -10.71 5.35
C LYS A 65 0.54 -11.69 4.75
N ILE A 66 -0.43 -12.12 5.53
CA ILE A 66 -1.48 -13.05 5.08
C ILE A 66 -2.35 -12.36 4.03
N ILE A 67 -2.69 -11.09 4.24
CA ILE A 67 -3.49 -10.32 3.28
C ILE A 67 -2.77 -10.23 1.93
N LEU A 68 -1.47 -9.93 1.92
CA LEU A 68 -0.71 -9.84 0.68
C LEU A 68 -0.63 -11.18 -0.05
N ARG A 69 -0.42 -12.26 0.68
CA ARG A 69 -0.40 -13.61 0.09
C ARG A 69 -1.76 -14.00 -0.49
N THR A 70 -2.83 -13.68 0.21
CA THR A 70 -4.18 -13.95 -0.26
C THR A 70 -4.50 -13.10 -1.48
N ALA A 71 -4.10 -11.82 -1.49
CA ALA A 71 -4.27 -10.93 -2.62
C ALA A 71 -3.55 -11.46 -3.87
N TYR A 72 -2.34 -12.02 -3.70
CA TYR A 72 -1.62 -12.63 -4.81
C TYR A 72 -2.38 -13.84 -5.36
N ARG A 73 -2.88 -14.73 -4.49
CA ARG A 73 -3.66 -15.90 -4.91
C ARG A 73 -4.96 -15.50 -5.60
N ALA A 74 -5.56 -14.39 -5.18
CA ALA A 74 -6.80 -13.88 -5.77
C ALA A 74 -6.56 -13.09 -7.06
N GLY A 75 -5.30 -12.90 -7.48
CA GLY A 75 -4.96 -12.18 -8.70
C GLY A 75 -4.97 -10.67 -8.58
N MET A 76 -5.03 -10.12 -7.37
CA MET A 76 -5.03 -8.68 -7.14
C MET A 76 -3.64 -8.05 -7.32
N ILE A 77 -2.59 -8.79 -7.00
CA ILE A 77 -1.20 -8.35 -7.16
C ILE A 77 -0.43 -9.39 -7.96
N LYS A 78 0.57 -8.94 -8.72
CA LYS A 78 1.33 -9.82 -9.63
C LYS A 78 2.69 -10.23 -9.07
N ASN A 79 3.29 -9.45 -8.19
CA ASN A 79 4.63 -9.70 -7.66
C ASN A 79 4.60 -9.79 -6.14
N GLU A 80 4.28 -10.98 -5.64
CA GLU A 80 4.18 -11.24 -4.21
C GLU A 80 5.49 -10.91 -3.48
N ASP A 81 6.64 -11.28 -4.06
CA ASP A 81 7.93 -11.06 -3.42
C ASP A 81 8.23 -9.59 -3.21
N ALA A 82 7.90 -8.74 -4.19
CA ALA A 82 8.11 -7.30 -4.07
C ALA A 82 7.26 -6.71 -2.93
N TRP A 83 6.00 -7.13 -2.83
CA TRP A 83 5.10 -6.66 -1.78
C TRP A 83 5.53 -7.12 -0.40
N LEU A 84 5.94 -8.39 -0.27
CA LEU A 84 6.43 -8.93 1.01
C LEU A 84 7.73 -8.27 1.44
N ARG A 85 8.61 -7.97 0.48
CA ARG A 85 9.84 -7.25 0.76
C ARG A 85 9.55 -5.83 1.25
N ALA A 86 8.62 -5.13 0.61
CA ALA A 86 8.20 -3.80 1.03
C ALA A 86 7.64 -3.81 2.45
N LEU A 87 6.87 -4.83 2.82
CA LEU A 87 6.35 -5.00 4.16
C LEU A 87 7.48 -5.21 5.18
N GLN A 88 8.47 -6.02 4.82
CA GLN A 88 9.59 -6.34 5.70
C GLN A 88 10.52 -5.16 5.94
N GLU A 89 10.72 -4.33 4.93
CA GLU A 89 11.63 -3.18 4.99
C GLU A 89 11.00 -1.93 5.60
N ARG A 90 9.75 -1.99 5.87
CA ARG A 90 8.94 -0.88 6.39
C ARG A 90 9.36 -0.44 7.80
#